data_213a54317192077af419af047315ff04
#
_entry.id   213a54317192077af419af047315ff04
#
_cell.length_a   1.000
_cell.length_b   1.000
_cell.length_c   1.000
_cell.angle_alpha   90.00
_cell.angle_beta   90.00
_cell.angle_gamma   90.00
#
_symmetry.space_group_name_H-M   'P 1'
#
loop_
_entity.id
_entity.type
_entity.pdbx_description
1 polymer ?
#
loop_
_entity_poly.entity_id
_entity_poly.type
_entity_poly.pdbx_seq_one_letter_code
_entity_poly.pdbx_strand_id
1 'polypeptide(L)'
;MIPHPPQVRIAPGFRPVLAVLCLLGVSSALTAEDAPDPAAILNAARMNQSRQSAELTGQLRTAADKAPFRLTVDNGKITYQFQDPDQGIVLVLGTKDSELFERMGGRKSDITPARYDRPVRQSGITYEDLAMKFLYWPNPKLLGSDSVRTRAAWKLEMQAPRATSQYGVARVWVDKQSGALLRVEGFDDSGRLRRRFEVVSAQKVDGEWILKQMRVETFDPSTRKVVSRDYLEIDGATVAAPSPAP
;
A
#
# COMPACT_ATOMS: atom_id res chain seq x y z
N MET A 1 86.24 4.95 16.89
CA MET A 1 86.43 5.73 15.67
C MET A 1 85.07 5.93 15.03
N ILE A 2 84.42 7.05 15.31
CA ILE A 2 83.05 7.35 14.84
C ILE A 2 83.23 8.58 13.91
N PRO A 3 82.78 8.49 12.66
CA PRO A 3 82.86 9.63 11.76
C PRO A 3 81.67 10.58 11.97
N HIS A 4 81.92 11.84 12.02
CA HIS A 4 81.02 12.96 12.07
C HIS A 4 80.26 13.15 10.73
N PRO A 5 78.99 13.55 10.75
CA PRO A 5 78.24 13.93 9.54
C PRO A 5 78.58 15.40 9.14
N PRO A 6 78.47 15.73 7.85
CA PRO A 6 78.82 17.06 7.35
C PRO A 6 77.71 18.09 7.67
N GLN A 7 78.20 19.29 8.00
CA GLN A 7 77.43 20.51 8.22
C GLN A 7 76.88 21.07 6.89
N VAL A 8 75.59 21.28 6.76
CA VAL A 8 74.95 21.97 5.63
C VAL A 8 74.87 23.48 5.99
N ARG A 9 75.49 24.33 5.16
CA ARG A 9 75.39 25.79 5.23
C ARG A 9 74.01 26.24 4.74
N ILE A 10 73.29 27.01 5.57
CA ILE A 10 72.05 27.67 5.23
C ILE A 10 72.36 29.06 4.71
N ALA A 11 71.91 29.35 3.46
CA ALA A 11 71.97 30.71 2.90
C ALA A 11 70.75 31.53 3.37
N PRO A 12 70.88 32.83 3.61
CA PRO A 12 69.80 33.67 4.05
C PRO A 12 69.00 34.26 2.86
N GLY A 13 67.67 34.24 2.95
CA GLY A 13 66.86 35.13 2.16
C GLY A 13 65.73 34.50 1.37
N PHE A 14 64.65 34.09 2.05
CA PHE A 14 63.36 34.05 1.40
C PHE A 14 62.28 34.50 2.41
N ARG A 15 61.63 35.62 2.14
CA ARG A 15 60.45 36.10 2.88
C ARG A 15 59.28 35.33 2.45
N PRO A 16 58.50 34.72 3.35
CA PRO A 16 57.24 34.11 2.96
C PRO A 16 56.17 35.18 2.75
N VAL A 17 55.67 35.28 1.51
CA VAL A 17 54.45 36.01 1.20
C VAL A 17 53.29 35.16 1.74
N LEU A 18 52.61 35.71 2.74
CA LEU A 18 51.40 35.09 3.33
C LEU A 18 50.25 35.20 2.33
N ALA A 19 50.03 34.17 1.51
CA ALA A 19 48.87 34.06 0.68
C ALA A 19 47.68 33.61 1.57
N VAL A 20 46.83 34.56 1.93
CA VAL A 20 45.52 34.28 2.56
C VAL A 20 44.62 33.67 1.50
N LEU A 21 44.54 32.35 1.51
CA LEU A 21 43.56 31.60 0.68
C LEU A 21 42.19 31.72 1.34
N CYS A 22 41.37 32.68 0.88
CA CYS A 22 39.94 32.71 1.21
C CYS A 22 39.26 31.48 0.61
N LEU A 23 39.08 30.42 1.40
CA LEU A 23 38.19 29.33 1.13
C LEU A 23 36.75 29.88 1.19
N LEU A 24 36.21 30.32 0.04
CA LEU A 24 34.79 30.48 -0.15
C LEU A 24 34.18 29.10 -0.07
N GLY A 25 33.70 28.75 1.10
CA GLY A 25 32.87 27.58 1.32
C GLY A 25 31.57 27.76 0.54
N VAL A 26 31.49 27.16 -0.65
CA VAL A 26 30.22 26.97 -1.34
C VAL A 26 29.47 25.93 -0.53
N SER A 27 28.70 26.40 0.44
CA SER A 27 27.65 25.58 1.06
C SER A 27 26.61 25.27 -0.04
N SER A 28 26.79 24.14 -0.70
CA SER A 28 25.71 23.54 -1.49
C SER A 28 24.58 23.27 -0.52
N ALA A 29 23.64 24.19 -0.42
CA ALA A 29 22.34 23.90 0.16
C ALA A 29 21.76 22.76 -0.70
N LEU A 30 21.86 21.54 -0.19
CA LEU A 30 21.02 20.44 -0.65
C LEU A 30 19.58 20.95 -0.49
N THR A 31 18.95 21.35 -1.60
CA THR A 31 17.52 21.57 -1.64
C THR A 31 16.94 20.22 -1.23
N ALA A 32 16.37 20.16 -0.03
CA ALA A 32 15.55 19.06 0.38
C ALA A 32 14.46 18.98 -0.68
N GLU A 33 14.48 17.92 -1.49
CA GLU A 33 13.40 17.60 -2.42
C GLU A 33 12.14 17.54 -1.53
N ASP A 34 11.19 18.46 -1.76
CA ASP A 34 10.00 18.56 -0.94
C ASP A 34 9.35 17.19 -0.86
N ALA A 35 9.20 16.66 0.35
CA ALA A 35 8.62 15.36 0.56
C ALA A 35 7.20 15.39 -0.03
N PRO A 36 6.82 14.39 -0.85
CA PRO A 36 5.53 14.42 -1.53
C PRO A 36 4.39 14.47 -0.52
N ASP A 37 3.32 15.20 -0.86
CA ASP A 37 2.14 15.31 -0.02
C ASP A 37 1.49 13.94 0.21
N PRO A 38 1.37 13.49 1.47
CA PRO A 38 0.76 12.19 1.78
C PRO A 38 -0.68 12.07 1.29
N ALA A 39 -1.45 13.17 1.31
CA ALA A 39 -2.82 13.17 0.82
C ALA A 39 -2.88 13.00 -0.69
N ALA A 40 -1.94 13.58 -1.44
CA ALA A 40 -1.84 13.40 -2.88
C ALA A 40 -1.47 11.94 -3.23
N ILE A 41 -0.53 11.31 -2.50
CA ILE A 41 -0.18 9.90 -2.69
C ILE A 41 -1.40 9.00 -2.46
N LEU A 42 -2.12 9.21 -1.36
CA LEU A 42 -3.29 8.41 -1.02
C LEU A 42 -4.43 8.60 -2.03
N ASN A 43 -4.61 9.83 -2.52
CA ASN A 43 -5.58 10.13 -3.55
C ASN A 43 -5.22 9.44 -4.89
N ALA A 44 -3.95 9.46 -5.28
CA ALA A 44 -3.48 8.75 -6.47
C ALA A 44 -3.76 7.24 -6.37
N ALA A 45 -3.55 6.63 -5.20
CA ALA A 45 -3.87 5.22 -4.96
C ALA A 45 -5.37 4.92 -5.11
N ARG A 46 -6.25 5.80 -4.60
CA ARG A 46 -7.71 5.69 -4.80
C ARG A 46 -8.11 5.80 -6.27
N MET A 47 -7.58 6.82 -6.96
CA MET A 47 -7.86 7.06 -8.37
C MET A 47 -7.38 5.91 -9.26
N ASN A 48 -6.25 5.31 -8.94
CA ASN A 48 -5.74 4.15 -9.67
C ASN A 48 -6.72 2.97 -9.61
N GLN A 49 -7.30 2.71 -8.44
CA GLN A 49 -8.31 1.65 -8.28
C GLN A 49 -9.66 1.98 -8.95
N SER A 50 -10.06 3.26 -8.96
CA SER A 50 -11.35 3.68 -9.51
C SER A 50 -11.40 3.75 -11.04
N ARG A 51 -10.26 3.84 -11.72
CA ARG A 51 -10.19 3.99 -13.19
C ARG A 51 -10.16 2.67 -13.96
N GLN A 52 -10.03 1.55 -13.27
CA GLN A 52 -9.98 0.26 -13.94
C GLN A 52 -11.38 -0.18 -14.37
N SER A 53 -11.46 -0.77 -15.57
CA SER A 53 -12.64 -1.51 -16.03
C SER A 53 -12.18 -2.89 -16.44
N ALA A 54 -12.61 -3.91 -15.70
CA ALA A 54 -12.17 -5.27 -15.91
C ALA A 54 -13.20 -6.28 -15.42
N GLU A 55 -13.28 -7.41 -16.10
CA GLU A 55 -13.93 -8.63 -15.60
C GLU A 55 -12.86 -9.65 -15.27
N LEU A 56 -12.88 -10.14 -14.03
CA LEU A 56 -11.91 -11.08 -13.50
C LEU A 56 -12.63 -12.30 -12.96
N THR A 57 -12.03 -13.46 -13.08
CA THR A 57 -12.44 -14.67 -12.39
C THR A 57 -11.32 -15.11 -11.45
N GLY A 58 -11.70 -15.66 -10.32
CA GLY A 58 -10.72 -16.06 -9.31
C GLY A 58 -11.35 -16.77 -8.13
N GLN A 59 -10.58 -16.87 -7.07
CA GLN A 59 -11.01 -17.54 -5.85
C GLN A 59 -10.42 -16.89 -4.59
N LEU A 60 -11.18 -16.95 -3.50
CA LEU A 60 -10.64 -16.82 -2.16
C LEU A 60 -10.18 -18.21 -1.70
N ARG A 61 -8.90 -18.39 -1.44
CA ARG A 61 -8.34 -19.66 -0.98
C ARG A 61 -7.87 -19.54 0.46
N THR A 62 -8.41 -20.39 1.32
CA THR A 62 -8.00 -20.59 2.71
C THR A 62 -7.22 -21.91 2.84
N ALA A 63 -6.80 -22.25 4.05
CA ALA A 63 -6.22 -23.58 4.32
C ALA A 63 -7.22 -24.72 4.15
N ALA A 64 -8.52 -24.45 4.36
CA ALA A 64 -9.58 -25.46 4.39
C ALA A 64 -10.46 -25.46 3.13
N ASP A 65 -10.58 -24.33 2.43
CA ASP A 65 -11.62 -24.16 1.40
C ASP A 65 -11.18 -23.20 0.28
N LYS A 66 -11.94 -23.24 -0.82
CA LYS A 66 -11.85 -22.34 -1.96
C LYS A 66 -13.22 -21.81 -2.30
N ALA A 67 -13.38 -20.50 -2.30
CA ALA A 67 -14.62 -19.83 -2.71
C ALA A 67 -14.40 -19.11 -4.06
N PRO A 68 -14.82 -19.71 -5.18
CA PRO A 68 -14.71 -19.08 -6.49
C PRO A 68 -15.59 -17.83 -6.58
N PHE A 69 -15.12 -16.82 -7.30
CA PHE A 69 -15.85 -15.59 -7.54
C PHE A 69 -15.65 -15.08 -8.99
N ARG A 70 -16.62 -14.29 -9.43
CA ARG A 70 -16.45 -13.34 -10.52
C ARG A 70 -16.30 -11.95 -9.92
N LEU A 71 -15.31 -11.21 -10.36
CA LEU A 71 -15.05 -9.83 -9.95
C LEU A 71 -15.24 -8.91 -11.14
N THR A 72 -16.16 -7.97 -11.02
CA THR A 72 -16.33 -6.89 -12.00
C THR A 72 -15.85 -5.58 -11.39
N VAL A 73 -14.97 -4.89 -12.10
CA VAL A 73 -14.53 -3.54 -11.77
C VAL A 73 -15.04 -2.62 -12.87
N ASP A 74 -15.80 -1.61 -12.50
CA ASP A 74 -16.35 -0.64 -13.44
C ASP A 74 -16.47 0.75 -12.79
N ASN A 75 -15.65 1.69 -13.23
CA ASN A 75 -15.70 3.10 -12.80
C ASN A 75 -15.83 3.28 -11.27
N GLY A 76 -14.96 2.60 -10.51
CA GLY A 76 -14.96 2.66 -9.03
C GLY A 76 -15.99 1.78 -8.35
N LYS A 77 -16.80 1.04 -9.11
CA LYS A 77 -17.68 0.01 -8.55
C LYS A 77 -17.03 -1.35 -8.71
N ILE A 78 -16.78 -2.01 -7.60
CA ILE A 78 -16.17 -3.33 -7.54
C ILE A 78 -17.22 -4.31 -7.02
N THR A 79 -17.52 -5.35 -7.80
CA THR A 79 -18.53 -6.35 -7.44
C THR A 79 -17.88 -7.72 -7.38
N TYR A 80 -17.87 -8.33 -6.21
CA TYR A 80 -17.53 -9.74 -5.99
C TYR A 80 -18.82 -10.54 -6.06
N GLN A 81 -18.93 -11.45 -7.00
CA GLN A 81 -20.08 -12.36 -7.13
C GLN A 81 -19.64 -13.79 -6.84
N PHE A 82 -20.15 -14.36 -5.75
CA PHE A 82 -19.98 -15.76 -5.37
C PHE A 82 -21.23 -16.52 -5.78
N GLN A 83 -21.11 -17.81 -6.13
CA GLN A 83 -22.23 -18.58 -6.63
C GLN A 83 -22.90 -19.46 -5.56
N ASP A 84 -22.11 -20.00 -4.65
CA ASP A 84 -22.61 -20.96 -3.66
C ASP A 84 -22.20 -20.56 -2.23
N PRO A 85 -23.14 -20.01 -1.43
CA PRO A 85 -24.44 -19.47 -1.82
C PRO A 85 -24.30 -18.23 -2.72
N ASP A 86 -25.38 -17.91 -3.48
CA ASP A 86 -25.42 -16.70 -4.32
C ASP A 86 -25.32 -15.44 -3.44
N GLN A 87 -24.17 -14.78 -3.52
CA GLN A 87 -23.83 -13.62 -2.72
C GLN A 87 -23.05 -12.62 -3.57
N GLY A 88 -23.57 -11.43 -3.71
CA GLY A 88 -22.87 -10.29 -4.30
C GLY A 88 -22.38 -9.35 -3.20
N ILE A 89 -21.09 -9.00 -3.20
CA ILE A 89 -20.55 -7.95 -2.35
C ILE A 89 -20.12 -6.81 -3.25
N VAL A 90 -20.70 -5.63 -3.03
CA VAL A 90 -20.49 -4.46 -3.90
C VAL A 90 -19.85 -3.35 -3.10
N LEU A 91 -18.66 -2.94 -3.54
CA LEU A 91 -17.94 -1.77 -3.07
C LEU A 91 -18.09 -0.65 -4.10
N VAL A 92 -18.48 0.54 -3.65
CA VAL A 92 -18.50 1.75 -4.46
C VAL A 92 -17.48 2.72 -3.88
N LEU A 93 -16.44 3.03 -4.67
CA LEU A 93 -15.39 3.99 -4.31
C LEU A 93 -15.85 5.40 -4.68
N GLY A 94 -16.22 6.19 -3.68
CA GLY A 94 -16.56 7.61 -3.86
C GLY A 94 -15.34 8.51 -3.74
N THR A 95 -15.56 9.80 -3.84
CA THR A 95 -14.48 10.81 -3.70
C THR A 95 -14.11 11.05 -2.24
N LYS A 96 -15.06 10.93 -1.30
CA LYS A 96 -14.88 11.23 0.14
C LYS A 96 -15.01 10.02 1.03
N ASP A 97 -15.65 8.97 0.58
CA ASP A 97 -15.88 7.73 1.32
C ASP A 97 -16.14 6.57 0.35
N SER A 98 -16.13 5.34 0.86
CA SER A 98 -16.56 4.15 0.16
C SER A 98 -17.83 3.59 0.79
N GLU A 99 -18.71 3.02 -0.03
CA GLU A 99 -19.91 2.32 0.40
C GLU A 99 -19.76 0.83 0.14
N LEU A 100 -20.20 0.02 1.09
CA LEU A 100 -20.19 -1.42 0.96
C LEU A 100 -21.60 -1.97 1.24
N PHE A 101 -22.11 -2.78 0.34
CA PHE A 101 -23.37 -3.48 0.54
C PHE A 101 -23.32 -4.90 -0.01
N GLU A 102 -24.20 -5.72 0.51
CA GLU A 102 -24.36 -7.12 0.15
C GLU A 102 -25.66 -7.34 -0.64
N ARG A 103 -25.64 -8.26 -1.56
CA ARG A 103 -26.83 -8.79 -2.25
C ARG A 103 -26.93 -10.28 -2.02
N MET A 104 -28.03 -10.73 -1.44
CA MET A 104 -28.35 -12.16 -1.25
C MET A 104 -29.80 -12.41 -1.64
N GLY A 105 -30.05 -13.38 -2.51
CA GLY A 105 -31.39 -13.71 -2.96
C GLY A 105 -32.16 -12.49 -3.51
N GLY A 106 -31.51 -11.61 -4.24
CA GLY A 106 -32.10 -10.40 -4.81
C GLY A 106 -32.28 -9.22 -3.82
N ARG A 107 -32.03 -9.42 -2.52
CA ARG A 107 -32.14 -8.36 -1.49
C ARG A 107 -30.80 -7.62 -1.31
N LYS A 108 -30.87 -6.27 -1.32
CA LYS A 108 -29.76 -5.41 -0.94
C LYS A 108 -29.76 -5.19 0.57
N SER A 109 -28.59 -5.31 1.22
CA SER A 109 -28.38 -5.02 2.63
C SER A 109 -27.09 -4.23 2.79
N ASP A 110 -27.15 -3.07 3.42
CA ASP A 110 -25.95 -2.26 3.68
C ASP A 110 -25.09 -2.94 4.75
N ILE A 111 -23.78 -2.90 4.56
CA ILE A 111 -22.82 -3.42 5.52
C ILE A 111 -22.39 -2.25 6.40
N THR A 112 -22.92 -2.23 7.61
CA THR A 112 -22.66 -1.21 8.62
C THR A 112 -21.39 -1.52 9.43
N PRO A 113 -20.83 -0.56 10.19
CA PRO A 113 -19.68 -0.77 11.07
C PRO A 113 -19.82 -1.97 12.01
N ALA A 114 -21.03 -2.28 12.47
CA ALA A 114 -21.29 -3.46 13.33
C ALA A 114 -21.03 -4.82 12.63
N ARG A 115 -20.82 -4.81 11.32
CA ARG A 115 -20.52 -6.02 10.53
C ARG A 115 -19.12 -5.99 9.90
N TYR A 116 -18.35 -4.95 10.11
CA TYR A 116 -17.07 -4.76 9.44
C TYR A 116 -16.03 -5.84 9.78
N ASP A 117 -16.03 -6.33 11.01
CA ASP A 117 -15.12 -7.37 11.49
C ASP A 117 -15.51 -8.79 11.07
N ARG A 118 -16.70 -8.96 10.44
CA ARG A 118 -17.15 -10.28 10.00
C ARG A 118 -16.37 -10.77 8.80
N PRO A 119 -15.97 -12.06 8.80
CA PRO A 119 -15.26 -12.66 7.69
C PRO A 119 -16.14 -12.81 6.44
N VAL A 120 -15.54 -12.61 5.29
CA VAL A 120 -16.14 -12.90 3.99
C VAL A 120 -15.86 -14.36 3.64
N ARG A 121 -16.91 -15.15 3.42
CA ARG A 121 -16.77 -16.56 3.01
C ARG A 121 -15.83 -17.38 3.89
N GLN A 122 -15.88 -17.15 5.19
CA GLN A 122 -15.02 -17.83 6.19
C GLN A 122 -13.50 -17.65 5.96
N SER A 123 -13.11 -16.67 5.14
CA SER A 123 -11.72 -16.31 4.93
C SER A 123 -11.20 -15.39 6.04
N GLY A 124 -9.89 -15.15 6.08
CA GLY A 124 -9.31 -14.11 6.92
C GLY A 124 -9.61 -12.69 6.45
N ILE A 125 -10.30 -12.50 5.32
CA ILE A 125 -10.69 -11.19 4.79
C ILE A 125 -12.02 -10.78 5.42
N THR A 126 -12.11 -9.57 5.96
CA THR A 126 -13.35 -9.03 6.52
C THR A 126 -14.04 -8.07 5.56
N TYR A 127 -15.29 -7.71 5.88
CA TYR A 127 -15.99 -6.70 5.09
C TYR A 127 -15.28 -5.34 5.11
N GLU A 128 -14.67 -4.94 6.23
CA GLU A 128 -13.91 -3.69 6.29
C GLU A 128 -12.67 -3.72 5.38
N ASP A 129 -12.02 -4.86 5.31
CA ASP A 129 -10.87 -5.05 4.42
C ASP A 129 -11.26 -4.83 2.96
N LEU A 130 -12.41 -5.36 2.54
CA LEU A 130 -12.95 -5.14 1.20
C LEU A 130 -13.39 -3.69 0.98
N ALA A 131 -13.93 -3.03 2.01
CA ALA A 131 -14.40 -1.64 1.93
C ALA A 131 -13.25 -0.64 1.76
N MET A 132 -12.00 -1.02 2.08
CA MET A 132 -10.83 -0.17 1.99
C MET A 132 -11.02 1.21 2.64
N LYS A 133 -11.80 1.29 3.74
CA LYS A 133 -12.14 2.52 4.44
C LYS A 133 -10.91 3.32 4.88
N PHE A 134 -9.82 2.65 5.19
CA PHE A 134 -8.55 3.27 5.59
C PHE A 134 -7.99 4.22 4.53
N LEU A 135 -8.34 4.06 3.26
CA LEU A 135 -7.93 4.98 2.19
C LEU A 135 -8.59 6.37 2.31
N TYR A 136 -9.64 6.48 3.10
CA TYR A 136 -10.42 7.71 3.31
C TYR A 136 -10.20 8.33 4.69
N TRP A 137 -9.35 7.70 5.52
CA TRP A 137 -9.07 8.26 6.85
C TRP A 137 -8.31 9.57 6.74
N PRO A 138 -8.63 10.54 7.61
CA PRO A 138 -8.04 11.87 7.54
C PRO A 138 -6.57 11.90 7.95
N ASN A 139 -5.88 12.97 7.55
CA ASN A 139 -4.54 13.31 8.00
C ASN A 139 -3.50 12.17 7.81
N PRO A 140 -3.34 11.62 6.59
CA PRO A 140 -2.31 10.63 6.33
C PRO A 140 -0.93 11.22 6.64
N LYS A 141 -0.05 10.41 7.25
CA LYS A 141 1.33 10.77 7.53
C LYS A 141 2.27 9.99 6.63
N LEU A 142 3.18 10.68 5.97
CA LEU A 142 4.26 10.03 5.23
C LEU A 142 5.33 9.55 6.23
N LEU A 143 5.56 8.25 6.28
CA LEU A 143 6.63 7.65 7.08
C LEU A 143 7.95 7.54 6.32
N GLY A 144 7.96 7.87 5.02
CA GLY A 144 9.13 7.86 4.17
C GLY A 144 9.06 6.85 3.03
N SER A 145 10.23 6.53 2.50
CA SER A 145 10.41 5.51 1.45
C SER A 145 10.63 4.15 2.07
N ASP A 146 10.08 3.12 1.43
CA ASP A 146 10.26 1.71 1.80
C ASP A 146 10.22 0.86 0.52
N SER A 147 10.30 -0.44 0.65
CA SER A 147 10.14 -1.37 -0.48
C SER A 147 9.22 -2.53 -0.10
N VAL A 148 8.44 -2.98 -1.08
CA VAL A 148 7.68 -4.22 -0.98
C VAL A 148 8.20 -5.14 -2.07
N ARG A 149 8.86 -6.22 -1.66
CA ARG A 149 9.63 -7.09 -2.57
C ARG A 149 10.67 -6.25 -3.33
N THR A 150 10.55 -6.12 -4.65
CA THR A 150 11.48 -5.37 -5.52
C THR A 150 10.93 -4.00 -5.92
N ARG A 151 9.77 -3.57 -5.39
CA ARG A 151 9.11 -2.33 -5.77
C ARG A 151 9.34 -1.24 -4.73
N ALA A 152 9.84 -0.08 -5.17
CA ALA A 152 9.96 1.09 -4.31
C ALA A 152 8.57 1.66 -3.99
N ALA A 153 8.32 1.98 -2.74
CA ALA A 153 7.01 2.41 -2.26
C ALA A 153 7.12 3.62 -1.31
N TRP A 154 6.07 4.43 -1.31
CA TRP A 154 5.80 5.37 -0.24
C TRP A 154 5.07 4.63 0.88
N LYS A 155 5.56 4.78 2.10
CA LYS A 155 4.91 4.25 3.30
C LYS A 155 4.14 5.35 3.99
N LEU A 156 2.83 5.15 4.16
CA LEU A 156 1.95 6.08 4.86
C LEU A 156 1.32 5.41 6.08
N GLU A 157 0.96 6.23 7.06
CA GLU A 157 0.20 5.82 8.24
C GLU A 157 -1.05 6.69 8.37
N MET A 158 -2.18 6.06 8.64
CA MET A 158 -3.46 6.70 8.90
C MET A 158 -4.03 6.21 10.22
N GLN A 159 -4.68 7.12 10.94
CA GLN A 159 -5.39 6.84 12.19
C GLN A 159 -6.88 6.70 11.91
N ALA A 160 -7.52 5.66 12.46
CA ALA A 160 -8.94 5.49 12.32
C ALA A 160 -9.71 6.66 12.98
N PRO A 161 -10.75 7.17 12.32
CA PRO A 161 -11.74 8.00 13.01
C PRO A 161 -12.37 7.15 14.12
N ARG A 162 -12.60 7.77 15.29
CA ARG A 162 -13.09 7.06 16.49
C ARG A 162 -14.30 6.16 16.20
N ALA A 163 -14.26 4.92 16.71
CA ALA A 163 -15.37 3.96 16.84
C ALA A 163 -15.98 3.42 15.53
N THR A 164 -15.31 3.51 14.38
CA THR A 164 -15.88 3.08 13.10
C THR A 164 -15.11 1.95 12.42
N SER A 165 -14.02 1.45 13.03
CA SER A 165 -13.11 0.47 12.43
C SER A 165 -12.69 -0.60 13.43
N GLN A 166 -12.39 -1.80 12.94
CA GLN A 166 -11.68 -2.84 13.71
C GLN A 166 -10.19 -2.52 13.92
N TYR A 167 -9.67 -1.50 13.22
CA TYR A 167 -8.30 -1.04 13.31
C TYR A 167 -8.23 0.35 13.93
N GLY A 168 -7.25 0.57 14.80
CA GLY A 168 -6.89 1.90 15.29
C GLY A 168 -5.95 2.64 14.34
N VAL A 169 -5.10 1.86 13.63
CA VAL A 169 -4.10 2.40 12.68
C VAL A 169 -4.04 1.51 11.45
N ALA A 170 -3.92 2.12 10.29
CA ALA A 170 -3.55 1.45 9.05
C ALA A 170 -2.24 2.00 8.49
N ARG A 171 -1.36 1.12 8.00
CA ARG A 171 -0.19 1.49 7.21
C ARG A 171 -0.34 0.96 5.81
N VAL A 172 -0.04 1.80 4.82
CA VAL A 172 -0.12 1.43 3.41
C VAL A 172 1.19 1.69 2.70
N TRP A 173 1.52 0.83 1.74
CA TRP A 173 2.65 0.97 0.85
C TRP A 173 2.11 1.20 -0.55
N VAL A 174 2.35 2.38 -1.08
CA VAL A 174 1.93 2.81 -2.42
C VAL A 174 3.15 2.80 -3.33
N ASP A 175 3.06 2.06 -4.41
CA ASP A 175 4.13 1.99 -5.43
C ASP A 175 4.46 3.37 -5.98
N LYS A 176 5.73 3.74 -5.99
CA LYS A 176 6.16 5.07 -6.44
C LYS A 176 5.96 5.32 -7.93
N GLN A 177 5.96 4.27 -8.73
CA GLN A 177 5.87 4.36 -10.18
C GLN A 177 4.42 4.30 -10.68
N SER A 178 3.64 3.35 -10.15
CA SER A 178 2.28 3.08 -10.65
C SER A 178 1.17 3.64 -9.76
N GLY A 179 1.46 4.03 -8.52
CA GLY A 179 0.44 4.41 -7.54
C GLY A 179 -0.39 3.23 -7.02
N ALA A 180 -0.02 1.98 -7.33
CA ALA A 180 -0.75 0.81 -6.87
C ALA A 180 -0.49 0.53 -5.38
N LEU A 181 -1.50 0.04 -4.67
CA LEU A 181 -1.34 -0.49 -3.32
C LEU A 181 -0.58 -1.82 -3.37
N LEU A 182 0.60 -1.88 -2.74
CA LEU A 182 1.43 -3.07 -2.67
C LEU A 182 1.25 -3.85 -1.38
N ARG A 183 1.04 -3.15 -0.26
CA ARG A 183 0.84 -3.72 1.07
C ARG A 183 -0.06 -2.83 1.91
N VAL A 184 -0.85 -3.46 2.75
CA VAL A 184 -1.63 -2.81 3.81
C VAL A 184 -1.41 -3.58 5.10
N GLU A 185 -1.22 -2.88 6.20
CA GLU A 185 -1.16 -3.45 7.55
C GLU A 185 -2.18 -2.74 8.44
N GLY A 186 -3.06 -3.53 9.06
CA GLY A 186 -4.03 -3.05 10.04
C GLY A 186 -3.61 -3.41 11.46
N PHE A 187 -3.58 -2.41 12.34
CA PHE A 187 -3.20 -2.52 13.74
C PHE A 187 -4.40 -2.22 14.63
N ASP A 188 -4.53 -2.92 15.75
CA ASP A 188 -5.56 -2.61 16.75
C ASP A 188 -5.21 -1.33 17.55
N ASP A 189 -6.13 -0.91 18.43
CA ASP A 189 -5.95 0.28 19.28
C ASP A 189 -4.75 0.18 20.24
N SER A 190 -4.23 -1.02 20.47
CA SER A 190 -3.02 -1.27 21.26
C SER A 190 -1.75 -1.29 20.40
N GLY A 191 -1.84 -0.96 19.11
CA GLY A 191 -0.72 -0.94 18.17
C GLY A 191 -0.22 -2.33 17.77
N ARG A 192 -1.03 -3.38 17.96
CA ARG A 192 -0.67 -4.75 17.61
C ARG A 192 -1.16 -5.08 16.21
N LEU A 193 -0.27 -5.62 15.37
CA LEU A 193 -0.61 -6.03 14.00
C LEU A 193 -1.68 -7.12 14.03
N ARG A 194 -2.78 -6.90 13.32
CA ARG A 194 -3.91 -7.81 13.19
C ARG A 194 -3.96 -8.46 11.82
N ARG A 195 -3.70 -7.69 10.78
CA ARG A 195 -3.73 -8.16 9.40
C ARG A 195 -2.65 -7.54 8.55
N ARG A 196 -2.23 -8.32 7.55
CA ARG A 196 -1.37 -7.84 6.46
C ARG A 196 -1.92 -8.35 5.14
N PHE A 197 -2.11 -7.44 4.22
CA PHE A 197 -2.37 -7.70 2.81
C PHE A 197 -1.11 -7.39 2.03
N GLU A 198 -0.70 -8.28 1.16
CA GLU A 198 0.49 -8.07 0.34
C GLU A 198 0.28 -8.63 -1.06
N VAL A 199 0.50 -7.80 -2.07
CA VAL A 199 0.54 -8.23 -3.47
C VAL A 199 1.72 -9.17 -3.66
N VAL A 200 1.42 -10.43 -3.96
CA VAL A 200 2.42 -11.47 -4.21
C VAL A 200 2.90 -11.41 -5.64
N SER A 201 1.95 -11.27 -6.58
CA SER A 201 2.23 -11.17 -8.01
C SER A 201 1.15 -10.37 -8.73
N ALA A 202 1.56 -9.77 -9.84
CA ALA A 202 0.70 -9.12 -10.81
C ALA A 202 0.98 -9.72 -12.20
N GLN A 203 0.04 -9.57 -13.11
CA GLN A 203 0.15 -10.01 -14.51
C GLN A 203 -0.24 -8.86 -15.43
N LYS A 204 0.28 -8.90 -16.65
CA LYS A 204 -0.08 -7.92 -17.68
C LYS A 204 -1.13 -8.55 -18.62
N VAL A 205 -2.29 -7.87 -18.76
CA VAL A 205 -3.38 -8.28 -19.65
C VAL A 205 -3.76 -7.05 -20.45
N ASP A 206 -3.77 -7.16 -21.77
CA ASP A 206 -4.10 -6.07 -22.71
C ASP A 206 -3.34 -4.75 -22.46
N GLY A 207 -2.09 -4.87 -22.00
CA GLY A 207 -1.25 -3.71 -21.68
C GLY A 207 -1.35 -3.22 -20.23
N GLU A 208 -2.38 -3.59 -19.48
CA GLU A 208 -2.65 -3.15 -18.12
C GLU A 208 -2.11 -4.15 -17.08
N TRP A 209 -1.62 -3.62 -15.94
CA TRP A 209 -1.21 -4.43 -14.81
C TRP A 209 -2.39 -4.78 -13.92
N ILE A 210 -2.65 -6.07 -13.75
CA ILE A 210 -3.73 -6.62 -12.94
C ILE A 210 -3.15 -7.46 -11.82
N LEU A 211 -3.78 -7.39 -10.65
CA LEU A 211 -3.50 -8.30 -9.55
C LEU A 211 -3.63 -9.75 -10.02
N LYS A 212 -2.60 -10.58 -9.77
CA LYS A 212 -2.68 -12.02 -9.96
C LYS A 212 -2.88 -12.76 -8.65
N GLN A 213 -2.14 -12.38 -7.61
CA GLN A 213 -2.26 -12.99 -6.30
C GLN A 213 -1.98 -11.98 -5.20
N MET A 214 -2.85 -11.94 -4.20
CA MET A 214 -2.67 -11.22 -2.94
C MET A 214 -2.71 -12.21 -1.79
N ARG A 215 -1.76 -12.11 -0.87
CA ARG A 215 -1.72 -12.87 0.37
C ARG A 215 -2.32 -12.03 1.49
N VAL A 216 -3.16 -12.65 2.30
CA VAL A 216 -3.74 -12.07 3.51
C VAL A 216 -3.28 -12.89 4.71
N GLU A 217 -2.59 -12.25 5.64
CA GLU A 217 -2.12 -12.87 6.87
C GLU A 217 -2.90 -12.30 8.05
N THR A 218 -3.45 -13.19 8.88
CA THR A 218 -4.04 -12.83 10.18
C THR A 218 -3.03 -13.12 11.28
N PHE A 219 -2.90 -12.21 12.21
CA PHE A 219 -1.95 -12.29 13.32
C PHE A 219 -2.70 -12.45 14.65
N ASP A 220 -2.19 -13.33 15.50
CA ASP A 220 -2.60 -13.39 16.89
C ASP A 220 -2.01 -12.18 17.64
N PRO A 221 -2.87 -11.35 18.27
CA PRO A 221 -2.42 -10.11 18.91
C PRO A 221 -1.56 -10.34 20.17
N SER A 222 -1.63 -11.49 20.79
CA SER A 222 -0.87 -11.82 22.01
C SER A 222 0.51 -12.40 21.68
N THR A 223 0.57 -13.33 20.72
CA THR A 223 1.82 -14.00 20.33
C THR A 223 2.54 -13.33 19.17
N ARG A 224 1.86 -12.44 18.43
CA ARG A 224 2.34 -11.79 17.19
C ARG A 224 2.68 -12.78 16.06
N LYS A 225 2.20 -14.01 16.18
CA LYS A 225 2.42 -15.05 15.16
C LYS A 225 1.28 -15.02 14.13
N VAL A 226 1.60 -15.42 12.89
CA VAL A 226 0.61 -15.64 11.84
C VAL A 226 -0.21 -16.87 12.21
N VAL A 227 -1.53 -16.71 12.30
CA VAL A 227 -2.50 -17.78 12.61
C VAL A 227 -3.26 -18.26 11.38
N SER A 228 -3.40 -17.42 10.34
CA SER A 228 -3.89 -17.87 9.04
C SER A 228 -3.19 -17.17 7.89
N ARG A 229 -3.16 -17.84 6.73
CA ARG A 229 -2.75 -17.30 5.44
C ARG A 229 -3.79 -17.66 4.41
N ASP A 230 -4.45 -16.64 3.91
CA ASP A 230 -5.44 -16.76 2.87
C ASP A 230 -4.95 -16.04 1.61
N TYR A 231 -5.53 -16.38 0.48
CA TYR A 231 -5.12 -15.80 -0.79
C TYR A 231 -6.33 -15.38 -1.60
N LEU A 232 -6.26 -14.19 -2.18
CA LEU A 232 -7.10 -13.79 -3.29
C LEU A 232 -6.30 -14.06 -4.56
N GLU A 233 -6.82 -14.94 -5.41
CA GLU A 233 -6.16 -15.41 -6.63
C GLU A 233 -7.03 -15.08 -7.83
N ILE A 234 -6.42 -14.52 -8.88
CA ILE A 234 -7.08 -14.22 -10.16
C ILE A 234 -6.58 -15.22 -11.19
N ASP A 235 -7.51 -16.01 -11.73
CA ASP A 235 -7.22 -17.06 -12.69
C ASP A 235 -7.45 -16.59 -14.13
N GLY A 236 -8.42 -15.69 -14.35
CA GLY A 236 -8.76 -15.09 -15.64
C GLY A 236 -9.02 -13.60 -15.53
N ALA A 237 -8.69 -12.87 -16.59
CA ALA A 237 -8.90 -11.44 -16.67
C ALA A 237 -9.21 -11.01 -18.11
N THR A 238 -10.18 -10.10 -18.26
CA THR A 238 -10.48 -9.36 -19.48
C THR A 238 -10.55 -7.90 -19.11
N VAL A 239 -9.74 -7.06 -19.74
CA VAL A 239 -9.76 -5.60 -19.52
C VAL A 239 -10.62 -4.97 -20.59
N ALA A 240 -11.63 -4.20 -20.18
CA ALA A 240 -12.38 -3.39 -21.11
C ALA A 240 -11.54 -2.18 -21.52
N ALA A 241 -11.58 -1.82 -22.79
CA ALA A 241 -10.99 -0.55 -23.24
C ALA A 241 -11.57 0.60 -22.41
N PRO A 242 -10.75 1.59 -21.98
CA PRO A 242 -11.25 2.71 -21.21
C PRO A 242 -12.38 3.40 -22.00
N SER A 243 -13.54 3.51 -21.36
CA SER A 243 -14.66 4.27 -21.93
C SER A 243 -14.19 5.70 -22.17
N PRO A 244 -14.43 6.31 -23.35
CA PRO A 244 -14.07 7.69 -23.56
C PRO A 244 -14.74 8.54 -22.48
N ALA A 245 -13.96 9.44 -21.88
CA ALA A 245 -14.47 10.38 -20.88
C ALA A 245 -15.63 11.20 -21.48
N PRO A 246 -16.71 11.45 -20.71
CA PRO A 246 -17.83 12.25 -21.16
C PRO A 246 -17.43 13.70 -21.46
#